data_9dc93d5df29882611190be4732258cdc
#
_entry.id   9dc93d5df29882611190be4732258cdc
#
_cell.length_a   1.000
_cell.length_b   1.000
_cell.length_c   1.000
_cell.angle_alpha   90.00
_cell.angle_beta   90.00
_cell.angle_gamma   90.00
#
_symmetry.space_group_name_H-M   'P 1'
#
loop_
_entity.id
_entity.type
_entity.pdbx_description
1 polymer ?
#
loop_
_entity_poly.entity_id
_entity_poly.type
_entity_poly.pdbx_seq_one_letter_code
_entity_poly.pdbx_strand_id
1 'polypeptide(L)'
;MDTKLLKDNIEDISIAAKIINEGGLVAMPTETVYGLAADALNGKAVRKIFQAKGRPMDNPLIVHVSSAQMAIDLKLYKEFTEDAKKLADKFWPGPLTIILPKGDCIPDEVSAGLETVAVRCPSHKTARALIEKSGKPLAAPSANISGKPSPTTAEHCINDLMGKVDAILDGGECEVGVESTVVTLATNPPRLLRPGGITLEQLESGLGEVAVDDAVLHKLAEGKKASS
;
A
#
# COMPACT_ATOMS: atom_id res chain seq x y z
N MET A 1 21.37 -9.99 -9.63
CA MET A 1 21.35 -8.83 -8.69
C MET A 1 21.64 -9.36 -7.30
N ASP A 2 22.42 -8.65 -6.52
CA ASP A 2 22.70 -9.00 -5.11
C ASP A 2 21.67 -8.31 -4.22
N THR A 3 20.80 -9.09 -3.56
CA THR A 3 19.75 -8.56 -2.68
C THR A 3 20.26 -8.45 -1.25
N LYS A 4 20.25 -7.25 -0.69
CA LYS A 4 20.64 -7.01 0.70
C LYS A 4 19.56 -7.46 1.67
N LEU A 5 19.95 -8.20 2.71
CA LEU A 5 19.08 -8.51 3.84
C LEU A 5 19.33 -7.50 4.96
N LEU A 6 18.35 -6.66 5.24
CA LEU A 6 18.44 -5.56 6.21
C LEU A 6 17.51 -5.86 7.41
N LYS A 7 17.84 -5.27 8.56
CA LYS A 7 17.10 -5.42 9.82
C LYS A 7 16.42 -4.12 10.23
N ASP A 8 15.48 -4.22 11.15
CA ASP A 8 14.77 -3.09 11.75
C ASP A 8 15.67 -2.32 12.74
N ASN A 9 16.65 -1.60 12.20
CA ASN A 9 17.51 -0.69 12.96
C ASN A 9 17.80 0.57 12.13
N ILE A 10 18.27 1.62 12.77
CA ILE A 10 18.47 2.95 12.18
C ILE A 10 19.44 2.91 10.98
N GLU A 11 20.51 2.13 11.08
CA GLU A 11 21.55 2.04 10.04
C GLU A 11 20.99 1.35 8.79
N ASP A 12 20.33 0.22 8.94
CA ASP A 12 19.74 -0.55 7.84
C ASP A 12 18.57 0.19 7.20
N ILE A 13 17.75 0.86 7.97
CA ILE A 13 16.67 1.74 7.45
C ILE A 13 17.29 2.88 6.62
N SER A 14 18.42 3.43 7.02
CA SER A 14 19.14 4.46 6.25
C SER A 14 19.66 3.92 4.92
N ILE A 15 20.17 2.68 4.91
CA ILE A 15 20.57 1.98 3.68
C ILE A 15 19.38 1.77 2.76
N ALA A 16 18.25 1.28 3.30
CA ALA A 16 17.02 1.10 2.56
C ALA A 16 16.50 2.41 1.96
N ALA A 17 16.52 3.50 2.73
CA ALA A 17 16.12 4.84 2.27
C ALA A 17 16.99 5.35 1.12
N LYS A 18 18.30 5.10 1.19
CA LYS A 18 19.24 5.42 0.10
C LYS A 18 18.89 4.64 -1.17
N ILE A 19 18.61 3.35 -1.05
CA ILE A 19 18.16 2.51 -2.19
C ILE A 19 16.92 3.09 -2.84
N ILE A 20 15.90 3.46 -2.05
CA ILE A 20 14.68 4.12 -2.55
C ILE A 20 15.02 5.41 -3.30
N ASN A 21 15.86 6.27 -2.74
CA ASN A 21 16.25 7.56 -3.34
C ASN A 21 17.06 7.41 -4.63
N GLU A 22 17.75 6.29 -4.81
CA GLU A 22 18.47 5.92 -6.03
C GLU A 22 17.55 5.21 -7.06
N GLY A 23 16.25 5.11 -6.80
CA GLY A 23 15.27 4.46 -7.69
C GLY A 23 15.31 2.93 -7.62
N GLY A 24 15.75 2.37 -6.50
CA GLY A 24 15.77 0.94 -6.23
C GLY A 24 14.47 0.44 -5.57
N LEU A 25 14.43 -0.87 -5.31
CA LEU A 25 13.31 -1.60 -4.74
C LEU A 25 13.65 -2.15 -3.37
N VAL A 26 12.77 -1.96 -2.40
CA VAL A 26 12.88 -2.50 -1.04
C VAL A 26 11.60 -3.23 -0.65
N ALA A 27 11.69 -4.52 -0.31
CA ALA A 27 10.58 -5.19 0.37
C ALA A 27 10.56 -4.71 1.82
N MET A 28 9.44 -4.11 2.25
CA MET A 28 9.28 -3.53 3.58
C MET A 28 8.13 -4.18 4.36
N PRO A 29 8.25 -4.32 5.69
CA PRO A 29 7.14 -4.79 6.52
C PRO A 29 6.06 -3.72 6.65
N THR A 30 4.80 -4.16 6.72
CA THR A 30 3.69 -3.37 7.24
C THR A 30 2.92 -4.20 8.27
N GLU A 31 1.95 -3.62 8.95
CA GLU A 31 1.09 -4.38 9.88
C GLU A 31 0.18 -5.36 9.14
N THR A 32 -0.09 -5.14 7.85
CA THR A 32 -0.94 -6.02 7.03
C THR A 32 -0.15 -7.14 6.36
N VAL A 33 0.66 -6.79 5.36
CA VAL A 33 1.54 -7.69 4.60
C VAL A 33 2.83 -6.96 4.24
N TYR A 34 3.87 -7.67 3.84
CA TYR A 34 5.07 -7.05 3.25
C TYR A 34 4.74 -6.43 1.90
N GLY A 35 5.22 -5.21 1.66
CA GLY A 35 5.07 -4.47 0.41
C GLY A 35 6.38 -4.31 -0.33
N LEU A 36 6.38 -4.45 -1.66
CA LEU A 36 7.54 -4.15 -2.50
C LEU A 36 7.52 -2.66 -2.86
N ALA A 37 8.36 -1.88 -2.18
CA ALA A 37 8.34 -0.44 -2.22
C ALA A 37 9.31 0.17 -3.24
N ALA A 38 8.84 1.23 -3.90
CA ALA A 38 9.64 2.15 -4.70
C ALA A 38 9.14 3.59 -4.51
N ASP A 39 9.94 4.60 -4.86
CA ASP A 39 9.52 5.99 -4.92
C ASP A 39 8.30 6.15 -5.83
N ALA A 40 7.14 6.47 -5.25
CA ALA A 40 5.86 6.59 -5.97
C ALA A 40 5.86 7.72 -7.01
N LEU A 41 6.72 8.72 -6.86
CA LEU A 41 6.82 9.86 -7.78
C LEU A 41 7.81 9.61 -8.94
N ASN A 42 8.49 8.47 -8.92
CA ASN A 42 9.43 8.04 -9.95
C ASN A 42 8.87 6.88 -10.77
N GLY A 43 8.23 7.19 -11.91
CA GLY A 43 7.62 6.17 -12.78
C GLY A 43 8.60 5.09 -13.26
N LYS A 44 9.90 5.42 -13.44
CA LYS A 44 10.91 4.41 -13.79
C LYS A 44 11.17 3.42 -12.66
N ALA A 45 11.20 3.89 -11.40
CA ALA A 45 11.32 3.02 -10.23
C ALA A 45 10.08 2.15 -10.06
N VAL A 46 8.89 2.72 -10.25
CA VAL A 46 7.60 1.99 -10.18
C VAL A 46 7.54 0.86 -11.22
N ARG A 47 7.99 1.08 -12.46
CA ARG A 47 8.03 0.02 -13.49
C ARG A 47 8.86 -1.19 -13.05
N LYS A 48 9.94 -0.99 -12.30
CA LYS A 48 10.76 -2.10 -11.77
C LYS A 48 9.97 -3.01 -10.82
N ILE A 49 8.97 -2.47 -10.09
CA ILE A 49 8.07 -3.28 -9.25
C ILE A 49 7.36 -4.33 -10.10
N PHE A 50 6.74 -3.90 -11.21
CA PHE A 50 6.00 -4.79 -12.11
C PHE A 50 6.93 -5.85 -12.71
N GLN A 51 8.14 -5.46 -13.12
CA GLN A 51 9.15 -6.38 -13.67
C GLN A 51 9.58 -7.43 -12.63
N ALA A 52 9.90 -7.01 -11.40
CA ALA A 52 10.34 -7.92 -10.33
C ALA A 52 9.26 -8.92 -9.93
N LYS A 53 8.00 -8.52 -9.98
CA LYS A 53 6.85 -9.35 -9.61
C LYS A 53 6.31 -10.21 -10.77
N GLY A 54 6.67 -9.91 -12.01
CA GLY A 54 5.96 -10.44 -13.19
C GLY A 54 4.49 -10.01 -13.22
N ARG A 55 4.19 -8.78 -12.75
CA ARG A 55 2.82 -8.24 -12.64
C ARG A 55 2.46 -7.41 -13.87
N PRO A 56 1.25 -7.56 -14.44
CA PRO A 56 0.74 -6.64 -15.45
C PRO A 56 0.62 -5.20 -14.91
N MET A 57 0.84 -4.21 -15.79
CA MET A 57 0.77 -2.78 -15.41
C MET A 57 -0.64 -2.19 -15.43
N ASP A 58 -1.66 -3.00 -15.59
CA ASP A 58 -3.07 -2.64 -15.66
C ASP A 58 -3.76 -2.56 -14.28
N ASN A 59 -3.03 -2.84 -13.20
CA ASN A 59 -3.57 -2.86 -11.84
C ASN A 59 -2.86 -1.79 -10.98
N PRO A 60 -3.58 -0.76 -10.50
CA PRO A 60 -3.00 0.35 -9.76
C PRO A 60 -2.32 -0.08 -8.45
N LEU A 61 -1.38 0.73 -8.00
CA LEU A 61 -0.62 0.52 -6.78
C LEU A 61 -1.08 1.46 -5.66
N ILE A 62 -0.98 1.00 -4.41
CA ILE A 62 -1.25 1.81 -3.23
C ILE A 62 0.01 2.60 -2.87
N VAL A 63 -0.15 3.91 -2.71
CA VAL A 63 0.90 4.83 -2.24
C VAL A 63 0.88 4.87 -0.71
N HIS A 64 2.02 4.65 -0.08
CA HIS A 64 2.18 4.65 1.37
C HIS A 64 2.85 5.95 1.82
N VAL A 65 2.27 6.56 2.86
CA VAL A 65 2.74 7.81 3.47
C VAL A 65 3.00 7.61 4.96
N SER A 66 3.82 8.46 5.57
CA SER A 66 4.09 8.42 7.01
C SER A 66 3.04 9.15 7.85
N SER A 67 2.23 10.02 7.21
CA SER A 67 1.16 10.79 7.84
C SER A 67 0.17 11.31 6.82
N ALA A 68 -1.04 11.70 7.26
CA ALA A 68 -1.99 12.43 6.42
C ALA A 68 -1.40 13.76 5.92
N GLN A 69 -0.62 14.45 6.75
CA GLN A 69 0.02 15.71 6.39
C GLN A 69 0.98 15.54 5.20
N MET A 70 1.73 14.43 5.14
CA MET A 70 2.58 14.13 3.99
C MET A 70 1.78 14.02 2.69
N ALA A 71 0.62 13.36 2.73
CA ALA A 71 -0.25 13.25 1.55
C ALA A 71 -0.79 14.63 1.10
N ILE A 72 -1.09 15.52 2.04
CA ILE A 72 -1.55 16.88 1.78
C ILE A 72 -0.41 17.73 1.20
N ASP A 73 0.75 17.76 1.83
CA ASP A 73 1.90 18.58 1.44
C ASP A 73 2.43 18.21 0.05
N LEU A 74 2.44 16.92 -0.27
CA LEU A 74 2.86 16.41 -1.58
C LEU A 74 1.75 16.50 -2.64
N LYS A 75 0.54 16.89 -2.26
CA LYS A 75 -0.62 16.97 -3.16
C LYS A 75 -0.86 15.65 -3.91
N LEU A 76 -0.82 14.53 -3.19
CA LEU A 76 -1.05 13.20 -3.78
C LEU A 76 -2.48 13.05 -4.29
N TYR A 77 -3.44 13.73 -3.66
CA TYR A 77 -4.82 13.92 -4.13
C TYR A 77 -5.02 15.33 -4.69
N LYS A 78 -5.93 15.50 -5.64
CA LYS A 78 -6.38 16.83 -6.06
C LYS A 78 -6.91 17.63 -4.88
N GLU A 79 -7.67 16.98 -4.02
CA GLU A 79 -8.25 17.53 -2.81
C GLU A 79 -8.29 16.45 -1.72
N PHE A 80 -7.80 16.81 -0.53
CA PHE A 80 -7.97 15.99 0.67
C PHE A 80 -9.30 16.36 1.31
N THR A 81 -10.38 15.64 0.95
CA THR A 81 -11.75 15.98 1.30
C THR A 81 -12.04 15.85 2.81
N GLU A 82 -13.12 16.48 3.30
CA GLU A 82 -13.52 16.34 4.71
C GLU A 82 -13.80 14.88 5.10
N ASP A 83 -14.37 14.08 4.21
CA ASP A 83 -14.59 12.66 4.47
C ASP A 83 -13.28 11.87 4.55
N ALA A 84 -12.31 12.19 3.68
CA ALA A 84 -10.96 11.63 3.79
C ALA A 84 -10.29 11.99 5.10
N LYS A 85 -10.45 13.23 5.55
CA LYS A 85 -9.93 13.70 6.83
C LYS A 85 -10.54 12.95 8.01
N LYS A 86 -11.86 12.79 8.05
CA LYS A 86 -12.57 11.99 9.08
C LYS A 86 -12.04 10.56 9.16
N LEU A 87 -11.85 9.91 8.00
CA LEU A 87 -11.31 8.55 7.93
C LEU A 87 -9.86 8.48 8.36
N ALA A 88 -9.02 9.42 7.90
CA ALA A 88 -7.61 9.49 8.28
C ALA A 88 -7.44 9.73 9.78
N ASP A 89 -8.19 10.67 10.36
CA ASP A 89 -8.15 10.98 11.79
C ASP A 89 -8.54 9.76 12.65
N LYS A 90 -9.43 8.91 12.15
CA LYS A 90 -9.93 7.74 12.87
C LYS A 90 -9.08 6.47 12.66
N PHE A 91 -8.55 6.25 11.46
CA PHE A 91 -7.97 4.98 11.03
C PHE A 91 -6.53 5.05 10.54
N TRP A 92 -5.93 6.22 10.41
CA TRP A 92 -4.53 6.40 10.08
C TRP A 92 -3.73 6.86 11.32
N PRO A 93 -2.56 6.24 11.56
CA PRO A 93 -1.99 5.12 10.83
C PRO A 93 -2.77 3.81 11.06
N GLY A 94 -2.90 3.01 10.01
CA GLY A 94 -3.66 1.76 10.11
C GLY A 94 -4.02 1.12 8.76
N PRO A 95 -4.81 0.03 8.80
CA PRO A 95 -5.07 -0.81 7.63
C PRO A 95 -6.22 -0.30 6.75
N LEU A 96 -6.26 1.01 6.49
CA LEU A 96 -7.23 1.66 5.61
C LEU A 96 -6.55 2.35 4.43
N THR A 97 -6.98 2.00 3.23
CA THR A 97 -6.60 2.66 1.97
C THR A 97 -7.76 3.49 1.46
N ILE A 98 -7.50 4.77 1.19
CA ILE A 98 -8.48 5.75 0.71
C ILE A 98 -8.18 6.09 -0.74
N ILE A 99 -9.19 6.01 -1.61
CA ILE A 99 -9.09 6.39 -3.03
C ILE A 99 -9.83 7.72 -3.25
N LEU A 100 -9.13 8.65 -3.88
CA LEU A 100 -9.62 9.95 -4.31
C LEU A 100 -9.05 10.32 -5.69
N PRO A 101 -9.58 11.35 -6.38
CA PRO A 101 -8.95 11.89 -7.57
C PRO A 101 -7.47 12.21 -7.35
N LYS A 102 -6.60 11.72 -8.24
CA LYS A 102 -5.14 11.84 -8.12
C LYS A 102 -4.65 13.26 -8.33
N GLY A 103 -3.63 13.65 -7.58
CA GLY A 103 -2.85 14.84 -7.84
C GLY A 103 -1.99 14.72 -9.10
N ASP A 104 -1.56 15.85 -9.65
CA ASP A 104 -0.80 15.89 -10.90
C ASP A 104 0.59 15.25 -10.80
N CYS A 105 1.11 15.09 -9.57
CA CYS A 105 2.41 14.46 -9.32
C CYS A 105 2.40 12.92 -9.44
N ILE A 106 1.22 12.30 -9.47
CA ILE A 106 1.09 10.83 -9.53
C ILE A 106 1.33 10.32 -10.95
N PRO A 107 2.39 9.53 -11.18
CA PRO A 107 2.65 8.97 -12.50
C PRO A 107 1.61 7.89 -12.88
N ASP A 108 1.37 7.74 -14.18
CA ASP A 108 0.41 6.75 -14.71
C ASP A 108 0.79 5.31 -14.35
N GLU A 109 2.07 5.02 -14.14
CA GLU A 109 2.54 3.72 -13.66
C GLU A 109 1.96 3.35 -12.28
N VAL A 110 1.70 4.34 -11.41
CA VAL A 110 1.06 4.13 -10.11
C VAL A 110 -0.43 3.95 -10.24
N SER A 111 -1.09 4.81 -11.02
CA SER A 111 -2.55 4.82 -11.16
C SER A 111 -3.08 3.86 -12.22
N ALA A 112 -2.22 3.16 -12.97
CA ALA A 112 -2.59 2.37 -14.15
C ALA A 112 -3.42 3.19 -15.17
N GLY A 113 -3.11 4.48 -15.31
CA GLY A 113 -3.84 5.40 -16.17
C GLY A 113 -5.20 5.87 -15.66
N LEU A 114 -5.59 5.46 -14.45
CA LEU A 114 -6.85 5.93 -13.83
C LEU A 114 -6.71 7.38 -13.33
N GLU A 115 -7.84 8.07 -13.22
CA GLU A 115 -7.93 9.44 -12.68
C GLU A 115 -7.88 9.50 -11.14
N THR A 116 -7.72 8.36 -10.48
CA THR A 116 -7.70 8.22 -9.03
C THR A 116 -6.38 7.64 -8.54
N VAL A 117 -6.08 7.86 -7.27
CA VAL A 117 -4.95 7.26 -6.55
C VAL A 117 -5.42 6.69 -5.22
N ALA A 118 -4.85 5.56 -4.84
CA ALA A 118 -5.04 4.91 -3.55
C ALA A 118 -3.88 5.27 -2.64
N VAL A 119 -4.17 5.80 -1.44
CA VAL A 119 -3.15 6.18 -0.45
C VAL A 119 -3.48 5.54 0.90
N ARG A 120 -2.44 5.14 1.61
CA ARG A 120 -2.52 4.55 2.95
C ARG A 120 -1.39 5.07 3.84
N CYS A 121 -1.67 5.23 5.13
CA CYS A 121 -0.66 5.46 6.16
C CYS A 121 -0.54 4.20 7.03
N PRO A 122 0.49 3.33 6.80
CA PRO A 122 0.65 2.10 7.59
C PRO A 122 1.00 2.41 9.04
N SER A 123 0.57 1.55 9.98
CA SER A 123 0.89 1.70 11.40
C SER A 123 2.26 1.13 11.78
N HIS A 124 2.83 0.25 10.94
CA HIS A 124 4.12 -0.38 11.23
C HIS A 124 5.25 0.66 11.30
N LYS A 125 5.96 0.68 12.45
CA LYS A 125 7.00 1.68 12.72
C LYS A 125 8.13 1.69 11.70
N THR A 126 8.55 0.51 11.23
CA THR A 126 9.63 0.37 10.24
C THR A 126 9.25 0.93 8.87
N ALA A 127 8.02 0.67 8.41
CA ALA A 127 7.50 1.26 7.17
C ALA A 127 7.46 2.79 7.25
N ARG A 128 6.95 3.34 8.34
CA ARG A 128 6.90 4.79 8.54
C ARG A 128 8.29 5.40 8.63
N ALA A 129 9.22 4.76 9.35
CA ALA A 129 10.61 5.21 9.44
C ALA A 129 11.31 5.22 8.06
N LEU A 130 11.07 4.22 7.23
CA LEU A 130 11.60 4.17 5.87
C LEU A 130 11.04 5.32 5.00
N ILE A 131 9.73 5.58 5.07
CA ILE A 131 9.08 6.68 4.35
C ILE A 131 9.65 8.02 4.82
N GLU A 132 9.74 8.24 6.13
CA GLU A 132 10.29 9.47 6.72
C GLU A 132 11.76 9.66 6.34
N LYS A 133 12.57 8.61 6.45
CA LYS A 133 14.02 8.68 6.17
C LYS A 133 14.31 8.91 4.70
N SER A 134 13.54 8.33 3.79
CA SER A 134 13.67 8.57 2.35
C SER A 134 13.10 9.93 1.93
N GLY A 135 12.14 10.46 2.69
CA GLY A 135 11.38 11.66 2.33
C GLY A 135 10.46 11.46 1.12
N LYS A 136 10.14 10.21 0.77
CA LYS A 136 9.37 9.83 -0.42
C LYS A 136 8.09 9.10 -0.04
N PRO A 137 6.96 9.36 -0.72
CA PRO A 137 5.81 8.47 -0.69
C PRO A 137 6.18 7.19 -1.46
N LEU A 138 5.79 6.02 -0.95
CA LEU A 138 6.21 4.74 -1.52
C LEU A 138 5.04 4.00 -2.17
N ALA A 139 5.13 3.73 -3.46
CA ALA A 139 4.23 2.79 -4.12
C ALA A 139 4.64 1.36 -3.71
N ALA A 140 3.71 0.59 -3.17
CA ALA A 140 4.02 -0.75 -2.69
C ALA A 140 2.83 -1.71 -2.82
N PRO A 141 2.81 -2.59 -3.82
CA PRO A 141 1.97 -3.78 -3.82
C PRO A 141 2.58 -4.82 -2.87
N SER A 142 1.87 -5.93 -2.60
CA SER A 142 2.41 -7.05 -1.82
C SER A 142 3.74 -7.57 -2.40
N ALA A 143 4.69 -7.92 -1.52
CA ALA A 143 6.07 -8.29 -1.89
C ALA A 143 6.20 -9.77 -2.27
N ASN A 144 5.33 -10.27 -3.15
CA ASN A 144 5.32 -11.64 -3.70
C ASN A 144 5.40 -11.60 -5.22
N ILE A 145 5.77 -12.71 -5.83
CA ILE A 145 5.56 -12.93 -7.26
C ILE A 145 4.05 -12.96 -7.54
N SER A 146 3.63 -12.33 -8.63
CA SER A 146 2.22 -12.25 -9.01
C SER A 146 1.56 -13.65 -9.05
N GLY A 147 0.38 -13.78 -8.44
CA GLY A 147 -0.35 -15.04 -8.34
C GLY A 147 -0.03 -15.90 -7.12
N LYS A 148 1.00 -15.57 -6.34
CA LYS A 148 1.30 -16.21 -5.07
C LYS A 148 0.63 -15.50 -3.89
N PRO A 149 0.49 -16.14 -2.71
CA PRO A 149 -0.03 -15.51 -1.51
C PRO A 149 0.81 -14.30 -1.09
N SER A 150 0.16 -13.29 -0.51
CA SER A 150 0.82 -12.11 0.05
C SER A 150 1.72 -12.49 1.23
N PRO A 151 2.97 -11.98 1.28
CA PRO A 151 3.94 -12.37 2.30
C PRO A 151 3.65 -11.68 3.64
N THR A 152 3.80 -12.42 4.74
CA THR A 152 3.64 -11.92 6.11
C THR A 152 4.92 -11.96 6.92
N THR A 153 6.00 -12.48 6.35
CA THR A 153 7.35 -12.54 6.94
C THR A 153 8.41 -12.18 5.91
N ALA A 154 9.60 -11.78 6.38
CA ALA A 154 10.75 -11.55 5.51
C ALA A 154 11.17 -12.82 4.76
N GLU A 155 11.04 -14.00 5.36
CA GLU A 155 11.35 -15.29 4.73
C GLU A 155 10.49 -15.54 3.49
N HIS A 156 9.19 -15.21 3.54
CA HIS A 156 8.31 -15.29 2.37
C HIS A 156 8.83 -14.40 1.24
N CYS A 157 9.29 -13.18 1.56
CA CYS A 157 9.87 -12.27 0.57
C CYS A 157 11.18 -12.82 -0.01
N ILE A 158 12.04 -13.39 0.82
CA ILE A 158 13.30 -14.01 0.40
C ILE A 158 13.02 -15.12 -0.61
N ASN A 159 12.08 -15.99 -0.33
CA ASN A 159 11.73 -17.12 -1.19
C ASN A 159 11.26 -16.66 -2.59
N ASP A 160 10.56 -15.53 -2.68
CA ASP A 160 10.00 -15.03 -3.93
C ASP A 160 10.89 -14.03 -4.67
N LEU A 161 11.61 -13.16 -3.94
CA LEU A 161 12.22 -11.94 -4.49
C LEU A 161 13.76 -11.88 -4.38
N MET A 162 14.41 -12.86 -3.74
CA MET A 162 15.88 -12.90 -3.70
C MET A 162 16.47 -12.87 -5.11
N GLY A 163 17.43 -11.99 -5.33
CA GLY A 163 18.05 -11.78 -6.66
C GLY A 163 17.26 -10.90 -7.62
N LYS A 164 16.04 -10.45 -7.25
CA LYS A 164 15.14 -9.63 -8.10
C LYS A 164 14.93 -8.21 -7.59
N VAL A 165 15.26 -7.96 -6.32
CA VAL A 165 15.08 -6.66 -5.64
C VAL A 165 16.39 -6.24 -4.96
N ASP A 166 16.53 -4.95 -4.65
CA ASP A 166 17.76 -4.40 -4.10
C ASP A 166 17.94 -4.74 -2.61
N ALA A 167 16.83 -4.75 -1.85
CA ALA A 167 16.88 -5.13 -0.44
C ALA A 167 15.54 -5.70 0.06
N ILE A 168 15.64 -6.48 1.13
CA ILE A 168 14.53 -6.96 1.95
C ILE A 168 14.79 -6.49 3.38
N LEU A 169 13.89 -5.67 3.92
CA LEU A 169 13.96 -5.10 5.25
C LEU A 169 13.09 -5.94 6.21
N ASP A 170 13.75 -6.70 7.08
CA ASP A 170 13.08 -7.57 8.05
C ASP A 170 12.63 -6.75 9.27
N GLY A 171 11.33 -6.63 9.47
CA GLY A 171 10.71 -6.01 10.64
C GLY A 171 9.82 -6.97 11.43
N GLY A 172 10.01 -8.28 11.22
CA GLY A 172 9.22 -9.33 11.89
C GLY A 172 7.96 -9.72 11.14
N GLU A 173 7.12 -10.50 11.79
CA GLU A 173 5.86 -10.99 11.25
C GLU A 173 4.78 -9.89 11.27
N CYS A 174 3.93 -9.85 10.24
CA CYS A 174 2.82 -8.92 10.15
C CYS A 174 1.72 -9.27 11.16
N GLU A 175 1.29 -8.27 11.95
CA GLU A 175 0.30 -8.47 13.04
C GLU A 175 -1.10 -8.82 12.52
N VAL A 176 -1.53 -8.21 11.40
CA VAL A 176 -2.87 -8.37 10.83
C VAL A 176 -2.93 -9.53 9.84
N GLY A 177 -1.92 -9.70 9.01
CA GLY A 177 -1.76 -10.81 8.09
C GLY A 177 -2.72 -10.84 6.90
N VAL A 178 -3.57 -9.81 6.75
CA VAL A 178 -4.47 -9.60 5.61
C VAL A 178 -4.30 -8.21 5.04
N GLU A 179 -4.60 -8.05 3.75
CA GLU A 179 -4.47 -6.76 3.07
C GLU A 179 -5.39 -5.69 3.64
N SER A 180 -5.06 -4.41 3.41
CA SER A 180 -5.85 -3.27 3.89
C SER A 180 -7.27 -3.24 3.31
N THR A 181 -8.22 -2.71 4.07
CA THR A 181 -9.52 -2.27 3.56
C THR A 181 -9.33 -1.16 2.53
N VAL A 182 -10.03 -1.23 1.40
CA VAL A 182 -9.98 -0.20 0.35
C VAL A 182 -11.36 0.42 0.17
N VAL A 183 -11.46 1.73 0.35
CA VAL A 183 -12.67 2.52 0.13
C VAL A 183 -12.40 3.63 -0.88
N THR A 184 -13.31 3.82 -1.84
CA THR A 184 -13.27 4.99 -2.72
C THR A 184 -14.24 6.06 -2.26
N LEU A 185 -13.72 7.28 -2.16
CA LEU A 185 -14.50 8.49 -1.92
C LEU A 185 -14.73 9.28 -3.23
N ALA A 186 -14.27 8.74 -4.37
CA ALA A 186 -14.50 9.34 -5.69
C ALA A 186 -15.89 9.02 -6.25
N THR A 187 -16.72 8.29 -5.53
CA THR A 187 -18.13 7.97 -5.86
C THR A 187 -19.06 8.50 -4.78
N ASN A 188 -20.34 8.70 -5.15
CA ASN A 188 -21.37 9.07 -4.20
C ASN A 188 -22.56 8.09 -4.33
N PRO A 189 -22.86 7.27 -3.28
CA PRO A 189 -22.14 7.20 -2.00
C PRO A 189 -20.70 6.65 -2.13
N PRO A 190 -19.85 6.83 -1.09
CA PRO A 190 -18.58 6.12 -1.00
C PRO A 190 -18.75 4.61 -1.14
N ARG A 191 -17.72 3.91 -1.65
CA ARG A 191 -17.84 2.48 -1.96
C ARG A 191 -16.68 1.67 -1.40
N LEU A 192 -17.00 0.57 -0.73
CA LEU A 192 -16.03 -0.44 -0.29
C LEU A 192 -15.63 -1.31 -1.49
N LEU A 193 -14.34 -1.29 -1.87
CA LEU A 193 -13.79 -2.04 -3.00
C LEU A 193 -13.06 -3.32 -2.56
N ARG A 194 -12.57 -3.37 -1.34
CA ARG A 194 -11.89 -4.54 -0.76
C ARG A 194 -12.09 -4.56 0.75
N PRO A 195 -12.58 -5.66 1.33
CA PRO A 195 -12.63 -5.82 2.78
C PRO A 195 -11.24 -6.07 3.33
N GLY A 196 -10.99 -5.68 4.59
CA GLY A 196 -9.74 -5.87 5.32
C GLY A 196 -9.93 -5.62 6.81
N GLY A 197 -8.91 -5.11 7.47
CA GLY A 197 -8.90 -4.88 8.92
C GLY A 197 -9.91 -3.83 9.42
N ILE A 198 -10.38 -2.93 8.57
CA ILE A 198 -11.45 -1.98 8.90
C ILE A 198 -12.76 -2.50 8.33
N THR A 199 -13.79 -2.63 9.18
CA THR A 199 -15.09 -3.18 8.79
C THR A 199 -15.98 -2.16 8.07
N LEU A 200 -17.01 -2.64 7.36
CA LEU A 200 -18.01 -1.78 6.73
C LEU A 200 -18.72 -0.90 7.76
N GLU A 201 -19.10 -1.47 8.91
CA GLU A 201 -19.75 -0.75 9.99
C GLU A 201 -18.88 0.38 10.55
N GLN A 202 -17.56 0.15 10.64
CA GLN A 202 -16.60 1.18 11.06
C GLN A 202 -16.53 2.32 10.03
N LEU A 203 -16.55 2.01 8.72
CA LEU A 203 -16.60 3.03 7.67
C LEU A 203 -17.90 3.83 7.72
N GLU A 204 -19.04 3.15 7.85
CA GLU A 204 -20.36 3.78 7.95
C GLU A 204 -20.49 4.68 9.16
N SER A 205 -19.84 4.34 10.28
CA SER A 205 -19.83 5.20 11.49
C SER A 205 -19.17 6.57 11.25
N GLY A 206 -18.28 6.68 10.27
CA GLY A 206 -17.59 7.94 9.90
C GLY A 206 -18.20 8.66 8.71
N LEU A 207 -18.78 7.91 7.77
CA LEU A 207 -19.24 8.43 6.47
C LEU A 207 -20.76 8.43 6.29
N GLY A 208 -21.50 7.67 7.11
CA GLY A 208 -22.90 7.36 6.86
C GLY A 208 -23.04 6.20 5.86
N GLU A 209 -23.78 6.40 4.77
CA GLU A 209 -23.99 5.35 3.76
C GLU A 209 -22.69 5.01 3.02
N VAL A 210 -22.35 3.72 2.95
CA VAL A 210 -21.25 3.18 2.16
C VAL A 210 -21.76 2.03 1.31
N ALA A 211 -21.68 2.16 -0.02
CA ALA A 211 -22.01 1.08 -0.94
C ALA A 211 -20.93 -0.01 -0.90
N VAL A 212 -21.29 -1.23 -1.26
CA VAL A 212 -20.35 -2.35 -1.38
C VAL A 212 -20.24 -2.72 -2.85
N ASP A 213 -19.02 -2.87 -3.35
CA ASP A 213 -18.76 -3.26 -4.73
C ASP A 213 -19.30 -4.68 -5.01
N ASP A 214 -19.86 -4.90 -6.20
CA ASP A 214 -20.44 -6.19 -6.58
C ASP A 214 -19.44 -7.34 -6.50
N ALA A 215 -18.17 -7.10 -6.83
CA ALA A 215 -17.11 -8.10 -6.71
C ALA A 215 -16.88 -8.54 -5.26
N VAL A 216 -17.08 -7.64 -4.30
CA VAL A 216 -17.00 -7.95 -2.85
C VAL A 216 -18.22 -8.76 -2.43
N LEU A 217 -19.42 -8.39 -2.89
CA LEU A 217 -20.66 -9.12 -2.59
C LEU A 217 -20.61 -10.55 -3.12
N HIS A 218 -20.10 -10.78 -4.32
CA HIS A 218 -19.94 -12.12 -4.89
C HIS A 218 -18.98 -12.98 -4.07
N LYS A 219 -17.82 -12.47 -3.66
CA LYS A 219 -16.86 -13.18 -2.82
C LYS A 219 -17.45 -13.54 -1.45
N LEU A 220 -18.23 -12.65 -0.84
CA LEU A 220 -18.90 -12.91 0.43
C LEU A 220 -19.97 -14.02 0.29
N ALA A 221 -20.69 -14.06 -0.83
CA ALA A 221 -21.68 -15.08 -1.11
C ALA A 221 -21.03 -16.46 -1.34
N GLU A 222 -19.91 -16.51 -2.05
CA GLU A 222 -19.13 -17.74 -2.27
C GLU A 222 -18.52 -18.27 -0.96
N GLY A 223 -17.95 -17.38 -0.12
CA GLY A 223 -17.41 -17.74 1.19
C GLY A 223 -18.48 -18.31 2.14
N LYS A 224 -19.71 -17.81 2.09
CA LYS A 224 -20.83 -18.36 2.88
C LYS A 224 -21.29 -19.73 2.39
N LYS A 225 -21.18 -20.01 1.09
CA LYS A 225 -21.52 -21.34 0.53
C LYS A 225 -20.45 -22.41 0.85
N ALA A 226 -19.19 -21.99 1.03
CA ALA A 226 -18.09 -22.91 1.38
C ALA A 226 -18.05 -23.26 2.88
N SER A 227 -18.75 -22.50 3.73
CA SER A 227 -18.82 -22.69 5.18
C SER A 227 -20.14 -23.32 5.67
N SER A 228 -21.04 -23.67 4.78
CA SER A 228 -22.28 -24.42 5.03
C SER A 228 -22.22 -25.82 4.42
#